data_5fc905555829cb097c9a7db968b457dd
#
_entry.id   5fc905555829cb097c9a7db968b457dd
#
_cell.length_a   1.000
_cell.length_b   1.000
_cell.length_c   1.000
_cell.angle_alpha   90.00
_cell.angle_beta   90.00
_cell.angle_gamma   90.00
#
_symmetry.space_group_name_H-M   'P 1'
#
loop_
_entity.id
_entity.type
_entity.pdbx_description
1 polymer ?
#
loop_
_entity_poly.entity_id
_entity_poly.type
_entity_poly.pdbx_seq_one_letter_code
_entity_poly.pdbx_strand_id
1 'polypeptide(L)'
;MYNKNDYKGCVVIQGQTLPDNLAKLKEKWAGYQLVFSTWMGSEEHYQPDDVVIFSQMPDVRGVSNFNLQKITTWNGLTLAKKMGWDRALKWRSDMWPSDSDSLWNTFDMESLNFFAWHESSGGYVTDYFMEGDIVDVLGLFDVEDVSSHFPEGHVTNRMYELGLDGKARCVGNKFHSNTDVFWAKNDLWLSSYREINGFQYEVPKR
;
A
#
# COMPACT_ATOMS: atom_id res chain seq x y z
N MET A 1 -4.34 26.43 5.57
CA MET A 1 -3.62 25.84 6.72
C MET A 1 -4.06 24.39 6.79
N TYR A 2 -3.12 23.44 6.69
CA TYR A 2 -3.41 22.01 6.74
C TYR A 2 -3.95 21.62 8.12
N ASN A 3 -5.09 20.92 8.16
CA ASN A 3 -5.67 20.38 9.39
C ASN A 3 -6.06 18.91 9.15
N LYS A 4 -5.35 17.97 9.78
CA LYS A 4 -5.58 16.53 9.59
C LYS A 4 -6.98 16.07 9.97
N ASN A 5 -7.67 16.81 10.85
CA ASN A 5 -9.02 16.47 11.28
C ASN A 5 -10.09 16.71 10.19
N ASP A 6 -9.72 17.36 9.08
CA ASP A 6 -10.60 17.53 7.92
C ASP A 6 -10.69 16.27 7.05
N TYR A 7 -9.89 15.24 7.35
CA TYR A 7 -9.76 14.01 6.57
C TYR A 7 -10.10 12.78 7.42
N LYS A 8 -10.66 11.76 6.77
CA LYS A 8 -10.99 10.46 7.37
C LYS A 8 -9.73 9.63 7.72
N GLY A 9 -8.64 9.83 6.99
CA GLY A 9 -7.38 9.13 7.15
C GLY A 9 -6.34 9.58 6.12
N CYS A 10 -5.18 8.96 6.13
CA CYS A 10 -4.09 9.23 5.19
C CYS A 10 -3.83 8.04 4.27
N VAL A 11 -3.80 8.30 2.96
CA VAL A 11 -3.49 7.30 1.94
C VAL A 11 -2.24 7.72 1.17
N VAL A 12 -1.20 6.92 1.25
CA VAL A 12 0.04 7.09 0.51
C VAL A 12 -0.05 6.31 -0.80
N ILE A 13 -0.22 7.03 -1.91
CA ILE A 13 -0.26 6.47 -3.25
C ILE A 13 1.17 6.33 -3.76
N GLN A 14 1.67 5.09 -3.85
CA GLN A 14 3.04 4.83 -4.24
C GLN A 14 3.15 4.33 -5.69
N GLY A 15 4.18 4.79 -6.41
CA GLY A 15 4.52 4.36 -7.76
C GLY A 15 4.21 5.39 -8.83
N GLN A 16 4.44 5.04 -10.08
CA GLN A 16 4.16 5.93 -11.20
C GLN A 16 2.64 6.14 -11.35
N THR A 17 2.22 7.39 -11.37
CA THR A 17 0.81 7.74 -11.56
C THR A 17 0.63 8.36 -12.95
N LEU A 18 -0.15 7.69 -13.77
CA LEU A 18 -0.58 8.24 -15.07
C LEU A 18 -1.74 9.23 -14.86
N PRO A 19 -1.93 10.25 -15.74
CA PRO A 19 -2.96 11.27 -15.57
C PRO A 19 -4.37 10.71 -15.32
N ASP A 20 -4.79 9.72 -16.10
CA ASP A 20 -6.11 9.10 -15.97
C ASP A 20 -6.28 8.37 -14.62
N ASN A 21 -5.23 7.69 -14.16
CA ASN A 21 -5.23 7.04 -12.85
C ASN A 21 -5.24 8.06 -11.72
N LEU A 22 -4.54 9.19 -11.86
CA LEU A 22 -4.50 10.25 -10.87
C LEU A 22 -5.89 10.82 -10.60
N ALA A 23 -6.64 11.14 -11.67
CA ALA A 23 -8.01 11.64 -11.53
C ALA A 23 -8.92 10.64 -10.81
N LYS A 24 -8.83 9.37 -11.20
CA LYS A 24 -9.62 8.29 -10.60
C LYS A 24 -9.25 8.03 -9.13
N LEU A 25 -7.96 8.08 -8.78
CA LEU A 25 -7.51 7.95 -7.39
C LEU A 25 -8.04 9.09 -6.52
N LYS A 26 -8.00 10.33 -7.00
CA LYS A 26 -8.56 11.50 -6.30
C LYS A 26 -10.07 11.36 -6.10
N GLU A 27 -10.80 10.89 -7.10
CA GLU A 27 -12.23 10.62 -7.00
C GLU A 27 -12.54 9.54 -5.95
N LYS A 28 -11.84 8.40 -6.06
CA LYS A 28 -12.11 7.23 -5.21
C LYS A 28 -11.72 7.43 -3.75
N TRP A 29 -10.70 8.23 -3.49
CA TRP A 29 -10.23 8.55 -2.15
C TRP A 29 -10.67 9.94 -1.68
N ALA A 30 -11.79 10.46 -2.20
CA ALA A 30 -12.33 11.74 -1.75
C ALA A 30 -12.63 11.73 -0.24
N GLY A 31 -12.19 12.78 0.48
CA GLY A 31 -12.31 12.86 1.94
C GLY A 31 -11.14 12.23 2.71
N TYR A 32 -10.16 11.68 2.03
CA TYR A 32 -8.90 11.22 2.60
C TYR A 32 -7.75 12.16 2.24
N GLN A 33 -6.76 12.28 3.13
CA GLN A 33 -5.50 12.94 2.77
C GLN A 33 -4.73 12.05 1.82
N LEU A 34 -4.52 12.50 0.59
CA LEU A 34 -3.65 11.81 -0.37
C LEU A 34 -2.23 12.36 -0.28
N VAL A 35 -1.27 11.44 -0.22
CA VAL A 35 0.17 11.70 -0.35
C VAL A 35 0.65 10.89 -1.54
N PHE A 36 0.94 11.55 -2.64
CA PHE A 36 1.48 10.90 -3.82
C PHE A 36 3.00 10.78 -3.72
N SER A 37 3.51 9.57 -3.87
CA SER A 37 4.95 9.29 -3.90
C SER A 37 5.31 8.64 -5.23
N THR A 38 5.99 9.41 -6.08
CA THR A 38 6.20 9.08 -7.49
C THR A 38 7.61 9.45 -7.94
N TRP A 39 7.85 9.44 -9.25
CA TRP A 39 9.16 9.65 -9.86
C TRP A 39 9.30 11.05 -10.42
N MET A 40 10.51 11.61 -10.36
CA MET A 40 10.87 12.81 -11.09
C MET A 40 10.53 12.67 -12.58
N GLY A 41 10.10 13.77 -13.20
CA GLY A 41 9.68 13.81 -14.61
C GLY A 41 8.18 13.56 -14.81
N SER A 42 7.38 13.58 -13.73
CA SER A 42 5.91 13.51 -13.80
C SER A 42 5.23 14.72 -13.13
N GLU A 43 5.98 15.78 -12.90
CA GLU A 43 5.56 16.96 -12.13
C GLU A 43 4.34 17.64 -12.76
N GLU A 44 4.26 17.68 -14.09
CA GLU A 44 3.18 18.32 -14.86
C GLU A 44 1.82 17.64 -14.67
N HIS A 45 1.78 16.42 -14.14
CA HIS A 45 0.54 15.71 -13.90
C HIS A 45 -0.19 16.19 -12.64
N TYR A 46 0.51 16.88 -11.73
CA TYR A 46 -0.01 17.24 -10.41
C TYR A 46 -0.40 18.70 -10.32
N GLN A 47 -1.40 18.98 -9.49
CA GLN A 47 -1.85 20.34 -9.22
C GLN A 47 -1.04 20.95 -8.05
N PRO A 48 -0.98 22.29 -7.93
CA PRO A 48 -0.20 22.95 -6.86
C PRO A 48 -0.65 22.61 -5.43
N ASP A 49 -1.88 22.14 -5.24
CA ASP A 49 -2.46 21.74 -3.96
C ASP A 49 -2.30 20.24 -3.66
N ASP A 50 -1.80 19.47 -4.61
CA ASP A 50 -1.48 18.06 -4.38
C ASP A 50 -0.27 17.93 -3.44
N VAL A 51 -0.38 17.01 -2.49
CA VAL A 51 0.76 16.65 -1.64
C VAL A 51 1.54 15.55 -2.36
N VAL A 52 2.69 15.92 -2.90
CA VAL A 52 3.51 15.03 -3.74
C VAL A 52 4.96 15.01 -3.27
N ILE A 53 5.58 13.84 -3.30
CA ILE A 53 7.03 13.69 -3.20
C ILE A 53 7.56 12.99 -4.44
N PHE A 54 8.52 13.63 -5.11
CA PHE A 54 9.19 13.10 -6.29
C PHE A 54 10.51 12.46 -5.89
N SER A 55 10.73 11.24 -6.33
CA SER A 55 11.92 10.45 -6.05
C SER A 55 12.75 10.24 -7.30
N GLN A 56 14.07 10.23 -7.16
CA GLN A 56 14.94 9.78 -8.23
C GLN A 56 14.79 8.27 -8.42
N MET A 57 14.71 7.83 -9.68
CA MET A 57 14.62 6.41 -9.99
C MET A 57 15.95 5.73 -9.66
N PRO A 58 15.96 4.60 -8.94
CA PRO A 58 17.19 3.90 -8.64
C PRO A 58 17.79 3.22 -9.88
N ASP A 59 19.10 3.11 -9.92
CA ASP A 59 19.83 2.40 -11.01
C ASP A 59 19.45 0.92 -11.06
N VAL A 60 19.23 0.30 -9.90
CA VAL A 60 18.84 -1.11 -9.77
C VAL A 60 17.37 -1.19 -9.31
N ARG A 61 16.53 -1.74 -10.18
CA ARG A 61 15.08 -1.85 -9.87
C ARG A 61 14.73 -2.97 -8.90
N GLY A 62 15.62 -3.96 -8.75
CA GLY A 62 15.35 -5.17 -7.98
C GLY A 62 14.36 -6.12 -8.67
N VAL A 63 14.21 -7.33 -8.13
CA VAL A 63 13.24 -8.32 -8.62
C VAL A 63 11.83 -7.77 -8.48
N SER A 64 11.01 -7.92 -9.51
CA SER A 64 9.63 -7.40 -9.55
C SER A 64 9.51 -5.90 -9.20
N ASN A 65 10.56 -5.11 -9.51
CA ASN A 65 10.64 -3.68 -9.19
C ASN A 65 10.58 -3.36 -7.68
N PHE A 66 11.09 -4.24 -6.82
CA PHE A 66 11.03 -4.05 -5.37
C PHE A 66 11.67 -2.74 -4.90
N ASN A 67 12.85 -2.37 -5.44
CA ASN A 67 13.52 -1.13 -5.05
C ASN A 67 12.72 0.12 -5.44
N LEU A 68 11.99 0.05 -6.56
CA LEU A 68 11.05 1.12 -6.94
C LEU A 68 9.95 1.26 -5.90
N GLN A 69 9.32 0.16 -5.53
CA GLN A 69 8.27 0.14 -4.54
C GLN A 69 8.77 0.60 -3.16
N LYS A 70 9.94 0.10 -2.73
CA LYS A 70 10.59 0.48 -1.47
C LYS A 70 10.77 2.00 -1.36
N ILE A 71 11.42 2.61 -2.35
CA ILE A 71 11.73 4.05 -2.33
C ILE A 71 10.45 4.90 -2.28
N THR A 72 9.48 4.60 -3.14
CA THR A 72 8.24 5.38 -3.16
C THR A 72 7.40 5.14 -1.90
N THR A 73 7.34 3.93 -1.37
CA THR A 73 6.67 3.66 -0.09
C THR A 73 7.35 4.41 1.06
N TRP A 74 8.67 4.30 1.16
CA TRP A 74 9.44 4.95 2.22
C TRP A 74 9.27 6.48 2.22
N ASN A 75 9.45 7.10 1.06
CA ASN A 75 9.37 8.55 0.94
C ASN A 75 7.96 9.08 1.21
N GLY A 76 6.94 8.40 0.69
CA GLY A 76 5.54 8.78 0.90
C GLY A 76 5.12 8.67 2.37
N LEU A 77 5.43 7.56 3.02
CA LEU A 77 5.13 7.37 4.45
C LEU A 77 5.91 8.34 5.33
N THR A 78 7.18 8.61 5.01
CA THR A 78 7.98 9.61 5.72
C THR A 78 7.37 11.00 5.60
N LEU A 79 6.85 11.37 4.42
CA LEU A 79 6.13 12.63 4.24
C LEU A 79 4.83 12.66 5.05
N ALA A 80 4.03 11.60 5.00
CA ALA A 80 2.80 11.49 5.81
C ALA A 80 3.09 11.66 7.31
N LYS A 81 4.17 11.02 7.81
CA LYS A 81 4.60 11.17 9.20
C LYS A 81 5.00 12.60 9.55
N LYS A 82 5.75 13.29 8.66
CA LYS A 82 6.09 14.70 8.84
C LYS A 82 4.88 15.63 8.85
N MET A 83 3.78 15.24 8.20
CA MET A 83 2.49 15.93 8.24
C MET A 83 1.70 15.65 9.52
N GLY A 84 2.20 14.81 10.42
CA GLY A 84 1.59 14.49 11.72
C GLY A 84 0.65 13.28 11.69
N TRP A 85 0.70 12.44 10.66
CA TRP A 85 0.00 11.16 10.65
C TRP A 85 0.81 10.10 11.39
N ASP A 86 0.15 9.33 12.24
CA ASP A 86 0.74 8.18 12.93
C ASP A 86 0.45 6.89 12.18
N ARG A 87 -0.70 6.82 11.52
CA ARG A 87 -1.15 5.69 10.70
C ARG A 87 -1.42 6.14 9.27
N ALA A 88 -1.15 5.25 8.32
CA ALA A 88 -1.45 5.48 6.92
C ALA A 88 -1.71 4.16 6.17
N LEU A 89 -2.48 4.26 5.11
CA LEU A 89 -2.66 3.21 4.12
C LEU A 89 -1.65 3.42 2.99
N LYS A 90 -0.71 2.50 2.81
CA LYS A 90 0.10 2.39 1.60
C LYS A 90 -0.76 1.75 0.51
N TRP A 91 -0.87 2.42 -0.64
CA TRP A 91 -1.68 1.99 -1.77
C TRP A 91 -0.90 2.10 -3.08
N ARG A 92 -1.17 1.20 -4.05
CA ARG A 92 -0.51 1.25 -5.37
C ARG A 92 -1.21 2.23 -6.30
N SER A 93 -0.43 2.96 -7.10
CA SER A 93 -0.93 3.96 -8.06
C SER A 93 -1.69 3.37 -9.26
N ASP A 94 -1.54 2.08 -9.51
CA ASP A 94 -2.21 1.35 -10.59
C ASP A 94 -3.52 0.67 -10.15
N MET A 95 -4.01 0.97 -8.95
CA MET A 95 -5.19 0.38 -8.34
C MET A 95 -6.08 1.47 -7.72
N TRP A 96 -7.37 1.19 -7.56
CA TRP A 96 -8.32 2.03 -6.84
C TRP A 96 -9.41 1.17 -6.20
N PRO A 97 -9.95 1.56 -5.03
CA PRO A 97 -11.06 0.83 -4.42
C PRO A 97 -12.38 1.11 -5.14
N SER A 98 -13.28 0.15 -5.11
CA SER A 98 -14.66 0.39 -5.54
C SER A 98 -15.37 1.36 -4.59
N ASP A 99 -15.12 1.20 -3.30
CA ASP A 99 -15.65 1.99 -2.19
C ASP A 99 -14.57 2.13 -1.11
N SER A 100 -14.00 3.33 -1.01
CA SER A 100 -12.92 3.62 -0.07
C SER A 100 -13.38 3.59 1.38
N ASP A 101 -14.61 4.04 1.66
CA ASP A 101 -15.14 4.08 3.02
C ASP A 101 -15.41 2.66 3.53
N SER A 102 -16.00 1.81 2.70
CA SER A 102 -16.20 0.40 3.03
C SER A 102 -14.85 -0.30 3.28
N LEU A 103 -13.85 -0.05 2.44
CA LEU A 103 -12.51 -0.60 2.65
C LEU A 103 -11.90 -0.10 3.97
N TRP A 104 -11.92 1.20 4.20
CA TRP A 104 -11.34 1.80 5.41
C TRP A 104 -11.95 1.24 6.69
N ASN A 105 -13.28 1.02 6.68
CA ASN A 105 -14.01 0.46 7.82
C ASN A 105 -13.70 -1.03 8.10
N THR A 106 -13.00 -1.72 7.21
CA THR A 106 -12.56 -3.10 7.46
C THR A 106 -11.26 -3.17 8.28
N PHE A 107 -10.51 -2.07 8.35
CA PHE A 107 -9.24 -2.05 9.07
C PHE A 107 -9.45 -2.09 10.58
N ASP A 108 -8.66 -2.93 11.22
CA ASP A 108 -8.50 -2.92 12.67
C ASP A 108 -7.39 -1.91 13.02
N MET A 109 -7.76 -0.85 13.71
CA MET A 109 -6.87 0.26 14.02
C MET A 109 -5.73 -0.09 15.00
N GLU A 110 -5.79 -1.24 15.67
CA GLU A 110 -4.72 -1.76 16.53
C GLU A 110 -3.77 -2.70 15.78
N SER A 111 -4.12 -3.05 14.54
CA SER A 111 -3.43 -4.05 13.74
C SER A 111 -2.63 -3.44 12.59
N LEU A 112 -1.76 -4.25 12.02
CA LEU A 112 -1.11 -4.04 10.73
C LEU A 112 -1.92 -4.81 9.68
N ASN A 113 -2.68 -4.11 8.87
CA ASN A 113 -3.64 -4.67 7.94
C ASN A 113 -3.04 -4.88 6.56
N PHE A 114 -3.17 -6.09 6.02
CA PHE A 114 -2.77 -6.45 4.66
C PHE A 114 -3.98 -6.84 3.83
N PHE A 115 -3.84 -6.80 2.51
CA PHE A 115 -4.92 -7.25 1.64
C PHE A 115 -5.20 -8.73 1.85
N ALA A 116 -4.20 -9.60 1.72
CA ALA A 116 -4.40 -11.04 1.81
C ALA A 116 -3.11 -11.78 2.21
N TRP A 117 -3.30 -13.02 2.63
CA TRP A 117 -2.25 -14.01 2.80
C TRP A 117 -2.26 -14.99 1.63
N HIS A 118 -1.11 -15.19 1.01
CA HIS A 118 -0.93 -16.15 -0.07
C HIS A 118 -0.26 -17.42 0.44
N GLU A 119 -0.87 -18.59 0.28
CA GLU A 119 -0.37 -19.84 0.85
C GLU A 119 0.72 -20.54 0.02
N SER A 120 0.94 -20.13 -1.25
CA SER A 120 1.98 -20.73 -2.07
C SER A 120 3.39 -20.40 -1.54
N SER A 121 4.34 -21.31 -1.76
CA SER A 121 5.75 -21.09 -1.46
C SER A 121 6.07 -20.76 0.02
N GLY A 122 5.31 -21.31 0.96
CA GLY A 122 5.54 -21.12 2.39
C GLY A 122 4.76 -19.98 3.04
N GLY A 123 3.92 -19.31 2.28
CA GLY A 123 3.03 -18.26 2.73
C GLY A 123 3.69 -16.88 2.79
N TYR A 124 2.97 -15.87 2.33
CA TYR A 124 3.39 -14.47 2.39
C TYR A 124 2.19 -13.51 2.39
N VAL A 125 2.37 -12.31 2.97
CA VAL A 125 1.39 -11.23 2.85
C VAL A 125 1.52 -10.58 1.47
N THR A 126 0.40 -10.16 0.90
CA THR A 126 0.44 -9.42 -0.37
C THR A 126 0.87 -7.97 -0.14
N ASP A 127 1.60 -7.41 -1.10
CA ASP A 127 2.12 -6.05 -1.04
C ASP A 127 1.20 -5.00 -1.68
N TYR A 128 -0.02 -5.40 -2.08
CA TYR A 128 -0.94 -4.52 -2.82
C TYR A 128 -1.33 -3.30 -2.01
N PHE A 129 -1.70 -3.50 -0.76
CA PHE A 129 -1.81 -2.43 0.20
C PHE A 129 -1.42 -2.89 1.61
N MET A 130 -1.06 -1.94 2.45
CA MET A 130 -0.76 -2.13 3.85
C MET A 130 -1.27 -0.91 4.61
N GLU A 131 -2.06 -1.13 5.63
CA GLU A 131 -2.53 -0.09 6.54
C GLU A 131 -2.02 -0.39 7.95
N GLY A 132 -1.51 0.62 8.65
CA GLY A 132 -1.03 0.46 10.00
C GLY A 132 -0.27 1.67 10.53
N ASP A 133 0.35 1.49 11.69
CA ASP A 133 1.31 2.47 12.20
C ASP A 133 2.42 2.70 11.17
N ILE A 134 2.71 3.97 10.88
CA ILE A 134 3.70 4.34 9.86
C ILE A 134 5.09 3.79 10.20
N VAL A 135 5.43 3.69 11.48
CA VAL A 135 6.74 3.15 11.91
C VAL A 135 6.82 1.67 11.61
N ASP A 136 5.75 0.91 11.89
CA ASP A 136 5.68 -0.52 11.59
C ASP A 136 5.78 -0.75 10.07
N VAL A 137 4.99 -0.03 9.27
CA VAL A 137 5.03 -0.15 7.80
C VAL A 137 6.39 0.26 7.23
N LEU A 138 7.00 1.35 7.70
CA LEU A 138 8.37 1.73 7.31
C LEU A 138 9.37 0.63 7.63
N GLY A 139 9.27 0.01 8.80
CA GLY A 139 10.14 -1.09 9.20
C GLY A 139 10.13 -2.27 8.22
N LEU A 140 8.99 -2.54 7.56
CA LEU A 140 8.88 -3.59 6.54
C LEU A 140 9.71 -3.30 5.28
N PHE A 141 9.95 -2.02 4.98
CA PHE A 141 10.72 -1.56 3.83
C PHE A 141 12.13 -1.07 4.18
N ASP A 142 12.52 -1.13 5.48
CA ASP A 142 13.88 -0.82 5.95
C ASP A 142 14.81 -2.00 5.72
N VAL A 143 15.12 -2.22 4.46
CA VAL A 143 16.01 -3.28 3.99
C VAL A 143 16.99 -2.70 2.96
N GLU A 144 18.17 -3.29 2.84
CA GLU A 144 19.11 -2.95 1.78
C GLU A 144 18.49 -3.21 0.39
N ASP A 145 19.10 -2.65 -0.64
CA ASP A 145 18.67 -2.88 -2.03
C ASP A 145 18.77 -4.36 -2.37
N VAL A 146 17.65 -4.93 -2.81
CA VAL A 146 17.54 -6.38 -2.97
C VAL A 146 17.50 -6.76 -4.42
N SER A 147 18.40 -7.66 -4.79
CA SER A 147 18.50 -8.18 -6.16
C SER A 147 17.84 -9.55 -6.37
N SER A 148 17.45 -10.26 -5.30
CA SER A 148 17.18 -11.70 -5.38
C SER A 148 15.80 -12.19 -4.90
N HIS A 149 15.00 -11.34 -4.26
CA HIS A 149 13.70 -11.77 -3.73
C HIS A 149 12.56 -10.89 -4.26
N PHE A 150 11.37 -11.46 -4.38
CA PHE A 150 10.18 -10.70 -4.74
C PHE A 150 9.62 -9.93 -3.52
N PRO A 151 8.88 -8.83 -3.75
CA PRO A 151 8.46 -7.89 -2.70
C PRO A 151 7.75 -8.54 -1.53
N GLU A 152 6.77 -9.39 -1.81
CA GLU A 152 5.93 -10.02 -0.80
C GLU A 152 6.74 -10.92 0.14
N GLY A 153 7.72 -11.65 -0.40
CA GLY A 153 8.62 -12.48 0.40
C GLY A 153 9.48 -11.66 1.35
N HIS A 154 9.97 -10.50 0.88
CA HIS A 154 10.73 -9.57 1.71
C HIS A 154 9.91 -9.00 2.84
N VAL A 155 8.77 -8.43 2.51
CA VAL A 155 7.86 -7.83 3.48
C VAL A 155 7.44 -8.85 4.54
N THR A 156 7.15 -10.09 4.11
CA THR A 156 6.77 -11.17 5.03
C THR A 156 7.91 -11.57 5.96
N ASN A 157 9.11 -11.75 5.44
CA ASN A 157 10.26 -12.08 6.28
C ASN A 157 10.56 -10.96 7.27
N ARG A 158 10.53 -9.71 6.80
CA ARG A 158 10.77 -8.54 7.64
C ARG A 158 9.72 -8.38 8.74
N MET A 159 8.45 -8.69 8.43
CA MET A 159 7.38 -8.72 9.42
C MET A 159 7.70 -9.68 10.58
N TYR A 160 8.17 -10.89 10.28
CA TYR A 160 8.57 -11.85 11.31
C TYR A 160 9.82 -11.40 12.08
N GLU A 161 10.84 -10.88 11.40
CA GLU A 161 12.05 -10.36 12.03
C GLU A 161 11.76 -9.24 13.03
N LEU A 162 10.77 -8.42 12.75
CA LEU A 162 10.35 -7.31 13.62
C LEU A 162 9.34 -7.74 14.70
N GLY A 163 8.89 -9.01 14.71
CA GLY A 163 7.88 -9.50 15.65
C GLY A 163 6.49 -8.88 15.44
N LEU A 164 6.17 -8.47 14.20
CA LEU A 164 4.91 -7.83 13.85
C LEU A 164 3.81 -8.84 13.46
N ASP A 165 4.14 -10.13 13.35
CA ASP A 165 3.19 -11.18 12.99
C ASP A 165 2.01 -11.28 13.96
N GLY A 166 2.23 -11.00 15.25
CA GLY A 166 1.17 -10.96 16.26
C GLY A 166 0.16 -9.80 16.10
N LYS A 167 0.52 -8.77 15.33
CA LYS A 167 -0.34 -7.63 14.97
C LYS A 167 -0.89 -7.74 13.55
N ALA A 168 -0.37 -8.63 12.71
CA ALA A 168 -0.68 -8.70 11.29
C ALA A 168 -2.04 -9.35 11.05
N ARG A 169 -2.88 -8.70 10.25
CA ARG A 169 -4.20 -9.18 9.84
C ARG A 169 -4.38 -9.03 8.33
N CYS A 170 -5.11 -9.96 7.75
CA CYS A 170 -5.53 -9.87 6.36
C CYS A 170 -7.02 -9.55 6.29
N VAL A 171 -7.37 -8.53 5.53
CA VAL A 171 -8.76 -8.04 5.40
C VAL A 171 -9.50 -8.66 4.20
N GLY A 172 -8.77 -9.39 3.34
CA GLY A 172 -9.32 -10.08 2.16
C GLY A 172 -9.30 -11.60 2.31
N ASN A 173 -9.63 -12.30 1.23
CA ASN A 173 -9.62 -13.76 1.20
C ASN A 173 -8.19 -14.33 1.15
N LYS A 174 -8.06 -15.58 1.57
CA LYS A 174 -6.89 -16.39 1.24
C LYS A 174 -6.90 -16.71 -0.25
N PHE A 175 -5.82 -16.35 -0.95
CA PHE A 175 -5.64 -16.76 -2.34
C PHE A 175 -4.94 -18.12 -2.39
N HIS A 176 -5.50 -19.05 -3.15
CA HIS A 176 -4.90 -20.35 -3.39
C HIS A 176 -4.08 -20.39 -4.68
N SER A 177 -4.21 -19.37 -5.54
CA SER A 177 -3.47 -19.29 -6.80
C SER A 177 -3.27 -17.84 -7.27
N ASN A 178 -2.22 -17.60 -8.08
CA ASN A 178 -1.96 -16.31 -8.72
C ASN A 178 -3.05 -15.91 -9.75
N THR A 179 -3.97 -16.82 -10.10
CA THR A 179 -5.03 -16.56 -11.06
C THR A 179 -6.19 -15.76 -10.48
N ASP A 180 -6.28 -15.68 -9.15
CA ASP A 180 -7.36 -14.97 -8.46
C ASP A 180 -7.06 -13.48 -8.28
N VAL A 181 -5.86 -13.03 -8.63
CA VAL A 181 -5.44 -11.64 -8.56
C VAL A 181 -5.51 -11.01 -9.94
N PHE A 182 -6.60 -10.32 -10.22
CA PHE A 182 -6.73 -9.55 -11.46
C PHE A 182 -6.13 -8.16 -11.29
N TRP A 183 -5.18 -7.82 -12.14
CA TRP A 183 -4.60 -6.49 -12.24
C TRP A 183 -5.65 -5.48 -12.70
N ALA A 184 -5.65 -4.31 -12.12
CA ALA A 184 -6.62 -3.23 -12.30
C ALA A 184 -6.72 -2.64 -13.73
N LYS A 185 -6.21 -3.30 -14.74
CA LYS A 185 -6.41 -2.89 -16.13
C LYS A 185 -7.89 -2.94 -16.58
N ASN A 186 -8.73 -3.65 -15.85
CA ASN A 186 -10.14 -3.78 -16.19
C ASN A 186 -10.93 -3.82 -14.87
N ASP A 187 -11.70 -2.92 -14.48
CA ASP A 187 -12.60 -2.81 -13.31
C ASP A 187 -13.04 -4.13 -12.58
N LEU A 188 -12.64 -5.29 -13.09
CA LEU A 188 -12.91 -6.65 -12.61
C LEU A 188 -12.34 -6.92 -11.20
N TRP A 189 -11.19 -6.35 -10.87
CA TRP A 189 -10.58 -6.54 -9.55
C TRP A 189 -11.44 -5.97 -8.42
N LEU A 190 -12.18 -4.94 -8.71
CA LEU A 190 -13.05 -4.25 -7.76
C LEU A 190 -14.38 -4.97 -7.52
N SER A 191 -14.87 -5.72 -8.49
CA SER A 191 -16.07 -6.54 -8.31
C SER A 191 -15.81 -7.74 -7.40
N SER A 192 -14.64 -8.37 -7.52
CA SER A 192 -14.20 -9.44 -6.61
C SER A 192 -14.02 -8.94 -5.18
N TYR A 193 -13.59 -7.70 -4.97
CA TYR A 193 -13.42 -7.12 -3.64
C TYR A 193 -14.76 -6.99 -2.88
N ARG A 194 -15.88 -6.78 -3.54
CA ARG A 194 -17.22 -6.74 -2.90
C ARG A 194 -17.65 -8.09 -2.33
N GLU A 195 -17.23 -9.18 -2.94
CA GLU A 195 -17.53 -10.54 -2.47
C GLU A 195 -16.60 -10.96 -1.32
N ILE A 196 -15.46 -10.28 -1.19
CA ILE A 196 -14.41 -10.56 -0.21
C ILE A 196 -14.70 -9.90 1.16
N ASN A 197 -15.60 -8.92 1.23
CA ASN A 197 -15.94 -8.19 2.44
C ASN A 197 -16.64 -9.07 3.50
N GLY A 198 -15.87 -9.75 4.30
CA GLY A 198 -16.41 -10.50 5.43
C GLY A 198 -15.41 -11.38 6.17
N PHE A 199 -14.21 -11.55 5.67
CA PHE A 199 -13.22 -12.44 6.29
C PHE A 199 -11.98 -11.67 6.73
N GLN A 200 -11.97 -11.28 8.01
CA GLN A 200 -10.72 -10.96 8.70
C GLN A 200 -10.14 -12.29 9.22
N TYR A 201 -8.87 -12.53 8.97
CA TYR A 201 -8.15 -13.65 9.57
C TYR A 201 -6.75 -13.21 10.00
N GLU A 202 -6.25 -13.85 11.04
CA GLU A 202 -4.90 -13.59 11.53
C GLU A 202 -3.87 -14.21 10.58
N VAL A 203 -2.75 -13.51 10.42
CA VAL A 203 -1.59 -14.06 9.72
C VAL A 203 -1.04 -15.23 10.57
N PRO A 204 -0.71 -16.38 9.97
CA PRO A 204 -0.12 -17.49 10.69
C PRO A 204 1.14 -17.07 11.45
N LYS A 205 1.21 -17.41 12.72
CA LYS A 205 2.44 -17.23 13.53
C LYS A 205 3.47 -18.29 13.12
N ARG A 206 4.72 -17.88 13.03
CA ARG A 206 5.84 -18.80 12.87
C ARG A 206 6.27 -19.37 14.21
#